data_f1ae316c87629c37d00ec3c5d5dd6162
#
_entry.id   f1ae316c87629c37d00ec3c5d5dd6162
#
_cell.length_a   1.000
_cell.length_b   1.000
_cell.length_c   1.000
_cell.angle_alpha   90.00
_cell.angle_beta   90.00
_cell.angle_gamma   90.00
#
_symmetry.space_group_name_H-M   'P 1'
#
loop_
_entity.id
_entity.type
_entity.pdbx_description
1 polymer ?
#
loop_
_entity_poly.entity_id
_entity_poly.type
_entity_poly.pdbx_seq_one_letter_code
_entity_poly.pdbx_strand_id
1 'polypeptide(L)'
;MHKPAQLHRSRNQRFRRRAADFEHREPFKRVPLWLRLLSSLPLPLWYGFASFLAFLLDKVIRSRRDIIEMQLRACFRDRDEAWIRATRSAFFRNFADVSVEIVKAMTMDAEEIRHRVAFEDDAAARAALAAGRSIVIVTSHNCNWEWALLKLCLDMGHPVHAAYKPLTGRFGDRLMLTIRSRFGAEMIAARRLLIRVMRYRGPARMICMVADQAPTSAGVRYFTQFMGLDTAFFMGPEAIAKAGNLPVFYLAMRRTSRGHYRVQFVQIATGDEDFRPGTLIERFAAEIEKVTRERPPDWLWNYRRWKVQRDKEGNPHVIKSGVIIRPD
;
A
#
# COMPACT_ATOMS: atom_id res chain seq x y z
N MET A 1 -43.45 -9.61 20.73
CA MET A 1 -42.54 -9.67 19.59
C MET A 1 -41.89 -8.31 19.38
N HIS A 2 -40.74 -8.00 19.99
CA HIS A 2 -39.94 -6.77 19.72
C HIS A 2 -38.50 -6.98 20.20
N LYS A 3 -37.61 -7.54 19.37
CA LYS A 3 -36.15 -7.59 19.65
C LYS A 3 -35.19 -7.55 18.47
N PRO A 4 -35.38 -6.80 17.35
CA PRO A 4 -34.30 -6.60 16.40
C PRO A 4 -33.62 -5.22 16.49
N ALA A 5 -34.27 -4.17 16.98
CA ALA A 5 -33.72 -2.79 16.93
C ALA A 5 -32.59 -2.50 17.94
N GLN A 6 -32.56 -3.18 19.09
CA GLN A 6 -31.53 -2.96 20.12
C GLN A 6 -30.17 -3.58 19.77
N LEU A 7 -30.15 -4.72 19.08
CA LEU A 7 -28.91 -5.37 18.64
C LEU A 7 -28.15 -4.58 17.56
N HIS A 8 -28.86 -3.89 16.67
CA HIS A 8 -28.25 -3.03 15.65
C HIS A 8 -27.66 -1.74 16.24
N ARG A 9 -28.29 -1.14 17.27
CA ARG A 9 -27.75 0.05 17.97
C ARG A 9 -26.47 -0.26 18.74
N SER A 10 -26.40 -1.39 19.43
CA SER A 10 -25.22 -1.78 20.21
C SER A 10 -24.01 -2.10 19.30
N ARG A 11 -24.25 -2.71 18.14
CA ARG A 11 -23.20 -3.03 17.16
C ARG A 11 -22.64 -1.77 16.50
N ASN A 12 -23.49 -0.79 16.17
CA ASN A 12 -23.08 0.50 15.64
C ASN A 12 -22.35 1.38 16.67
N GLN A 13 -22.74 1.33 17.95
CA GLN A 13 -22.03 2.05 19.01
C GLN A 13 -20.67 1.43 19.31
N ARG A 14 -20.54 0.09 19.32
CA ARG A 14 -19.24 -0.60 19.43
C ARG A 14 -18.34 -0.31 18.24
N PHE A 15 -18.92 -0.23 17.04
CA PHE A 15 -18.16 0.12 15.83
C PHE A 15 -17.67 1.58 15.86
N ARG A 16 -18.53 2.52 16.31
CA ARG A 16 -18.17 3.94 16.48
C ARG A 16 -17.14 4.15 17.60
N ARG A 17 -17.26 3.46 18.74
CA ARG A 17 -16.26 3.50 19.81
C ARG A 17 -14.91 2.91 19.35
N ARG A 18 -14.91 1.74 18.69
CA ARG A 18 -13.69 1.21 18.08
C ARG A 18 -13.09 2.17 17.03
N ALA A 19 -13.91 2.79 16.21
CA ALA A 19 -13.45 3.77 15.23
C ALA A 19 -12.82 5.01 15.90
N ALA A 20 -13.38 5.50 17.00
CA ALA A 20 -12.81 6.60 17.79
C ALA A 20 -11.51 6.20 18.49
N ASP A 21 -11.42 5.00 19.08
CA ASP A 21 -10.18 4.46 19.68
C ASP A 21 -9.04 4.33 18.66
N PHE A 22 -9.35 4.13 17.36
CA PHE A 22 -8.36 4.07 16.30
C PHE A 22 -7.83 5.45 15.89
N GLU A 23 -8.58 6.52 16.15
CA GLU A 23 -8.21 7.89 15.70
C GLU A 23 -7.15 8.57 16.56
N HIS A 24 -6.93 8.08 17.77
CA HIS A 24 -6.03 8.69 18.75
C HIS A 24 -4.79 7.83 19.07
N ARG A 25 -4.47 6.88 18.19
CA ARG A 25 -3.24 6.12 18.40
C ARG A 25 -2.04 6.93 17.93
N GLU A 26 -1.08 7.06 18.82
CA GLU A 26 0.17 7.76 18.59
C GLU A 26 1.33 6.77 18.45
N PRO A 27 2.41 7.18 17.79
CA PRO A 27 3.69 6.47 17.82
C PRO A 27 4.11 6.12 19.26
N PHE A 28 5.03 5.21 19.42
CA PHE A 28 5.64 4.98 20.73
C PHE A 28 6.38 6.25 21.18
N LYS A 29 6.04 6.80 22.34
CA LYS A 29 6.81 7.89 22.95
C LYS A 29 8.26 7.46 23.25
N ARG A 30 8.44 6.19 23.66
CA ARG A 30 9.73 5.50 23.76
C ARG A 30 9.57 4.11 23.18
N VAL A 31 10.39 3.76 22.20
CA VAL A 31 10.42 2.40 21.63
C VAL A 31 10.87 1.43 22.72
N PRO A 32 10.17 0.32 22.98
CA PRO A 32 10.58 -0.70 23.93
C PRO A 32 12.02 -1.16 23.68
N LEU A 33 12.82 -1.26 24.74
CA LEU A 33 14.26 -1.56 24.63
C LEU A 33 14.53 -2.85 23.86
N TRP A 34 13.79 -3.92 24.18
CA TRP A 34 13.93 -5.20 23.48
C TRP A 34 13.70 -5.09 21.96
N LEU A 35 12.73 -4.27 21.55
CA LEU A 35 12.42 -4.06 20.13
C LEU A 35 13.52 -3.24 19.45
N ARG A 36 14.09 -2.27 20.16
CA ARG A 36 15.22 -1.48 19.69
C ARG A 36 16.48 -2.34 19.55
N LEU A 37 16.77 -3.18 20.53
CA LEU A 37 17.87 -4.13 20.45
C LEU A 37 17.70 -5.13 19.33
N LEU A 38 16.50 -5.69 19.17
CA LEU A 38 16.18 -6.61 18.08
C LEU A 38 16.38 -5.94 16.72
N SER A 39 15.82 -4.74 16.51
CA SER A 39 15.93 -4.03 15.22
C SER A 39 17.36 -3.55 14.92
N SER A 40 18.25 -3.44 15.93
CA SER A 40 19.65 -3.07 15.72
C SER A 40 20.51 -4.19 15.14
N LEU A 41 20.04 -5.45 15.17
CA LEU A 41 20.77 -6.58 14.60
C LEU A 41 21.11 -6.34 13.12
N PRO A 42 22.27 -6.79 12.65
CA PRO A 42 22.69 -6.67 11.25
C PRO A 42 21.70 -7.36 10.29
N LEU A 43 21.46 -6.75 9.12
CA LEU A 43 20.53 -7.29 8.11
C LEU A 43 20.82 -8.74 7.69
N PRO A 44 22.08 -9.21 7.56
CA PRO A 44 22.32 -10.62 7.24
C PRO A 44 21.66 -11.60 8.23
N LEU A 45 21.64 -11.29 9.53
CA LEU A 45 20.95 -12.11 10.53
C LEU A 45 19.43 -12.07 10.34
N TRP A 46 18.88 -10.89 10.08
CA TRP A 46 17.48 -10.73 9.75
C TRP A 46 17.09 -11.51 8.49
N TYR A 47 17.94 -11.54 7.46
CA TYR A 47 17.69 -12.29 6.24
C TYR A 47 17.80 -13.81 6.44
N GLY A 48 18.65 -14.29 7.34
CA GLY A 48 18.64 -15.68 7.78
C GLY A 48 17.30 -16.06 8.39
N PHE A 49 16.81 -15.24 9.32
CA PHE A 49 15.49 -15.41 9.92
C PHE A 49 14.35 -15.29 8.88
N ALA A 50 14.42 -14.32 7.97
CA ALA A 50 13.42 -14.17 6.90
C ALA A 50 13.36 -15.39 5.99
N SER A 51 14.50 -15.99 5.66
CA SER A 51 14.55 -17.22 4.84
C SER A 51 13.89 -18.40 5.56
N PHE A 52 14.12 -18.55 6.86
CA PHE A 52 13.44 -19.56 7.70
C PHE A 52 11.93 -19.26 7.77
N LEU A 53 11.53 -18.02 7.99
CA LEU A 53 10.12 -17.61 8.02
C LEU A 53 9.42 -17.87 6.68
N ALA A 54 10.07 -17.57 5.56
CA ALA A 54 9.54 -17.85 4.23
C ALA A 54 9.29 -19.35 4.02
N PHE A 55 10.26 -20.19 4.41
CA PHE A 55 10.10 -21.64 4.38
C PHE A 55 8.92 -22.10 5.25
N LEU A 56 8.82 -21.59 6.47
CA LEU A 56 7.75 -21.95 7.40
C LEU A 56 6.37 -21.55 6.83
N LEU A 57 6.23 -20.34 6.29
CA LEU A 57 4.97 -19.85 5.73
C LEU A 57 4.56 -20.60 4.44
N ASP A 58 5.51 -20.92 3.57
CA ASP A 58 5.24 -21.59 2.29
C ASP A 58 5.05 -23.11 2.45
N LYS A 59 5.90 -23.80 3.22
CA LYS A 59 5.96 -25.26 3.23
C LYS A 59 5.22 -25.88 4.42
N VAL A 60 5.25 -25.26 5.58
CA VAL A 60 4.71 -25.83 6.83
C VAL A 60 3.31 -25.29 7.11
N ILE A 61 3.18 -23.97 7.34
CA ILE A 61 1.90 -23.33 7.70
C ILE A 61 0.98 -23.25 6.47
N ARG A 62 1.55 -23.15 5.27
CA ARG A 62 0.82 -22.99 4.00
C ARG A 62 -0.13 -21.77 4.03
N SER A 63 0.32 -20.69 4.68
CA SER A 63 -0.47 -19.50 4.94
C SER A 63 -1.00 -18.88 3.65
N ARG A 64 -2.33 -18.80 3.52
CA ARG A 64 -3.02 -18.21 2.35
C ARG A 64 -2.54 -18.72 0.98
N ARG A 65 -1.97 -19.90 0.94
CA ARG A 65 -1.42 -20.51 -0.29
C ARG A 65 -2.48 -20.57 -1.39
N ASP A 66 -3.69 -21.03 -1.04
CA ASP A 66 -4.80 -21.17 -2.01
C ASP A 66 -5.19 -19.84 -2.63
N ILE A 67 -5.17 -18.76 -1.81
CA ILE A 67 -5.48 -17.41 -2.29
C ILE A 67 -4.42 -16.92 -3.27
N ILE A 68 -3.14 -17.11 -2.93
CA ILE A 68 -2.01 -16.69 -3.77
C ILE A 68 -2.04 -17.43 -5.10
N GLU A 69 -2.12 -18.76 -5.08
CA GLU A 69 -2.13 -19.58 -6.29
C GLU A 69 -3.36 -19.32 -7.16
N MET A 70 -4.55 -19.17 -6.55
CA MET A 70 -5.77 -18.83 -7.27
C MET A 70 -5.63 -17.49 -8.02
N GLN A 71 -5.10 -16.46 -7.35
CA GLN A 71 -4.90 -15.15 -7.97
C GLN A 71 -3.82 -15.21 -9.07
N LEU A 72 -2.71 -15.93 -8.84
CA LEU A 72 -1.68 -16.12 -9.87
C LEU A 72 -2.25 -16.81 -11.11
N ARG A 73 -3.02 -17.91 -10.97
CA ARG A 73 -3.66 -18.61 -12.09
C ARG A 73 -4.65 -17.73 -12.84
N ALA A 74 -5.38 -16.88 -12.12
CA ALA A 74 -6.34 -15.97 -12.74
C ALA A 74 -5.66 -14.87 -13.58
N CYS A 75 -4.50 -14.37 -13.13
CA CYS A 75 -3.76 -13.27 -13.75
C CYS A 75 -2.76 -13.73 -14.83
N PHE A 76 -2.21 -14.94 -14.71
CA PHE A 76 -1.18 -15.50 -15.59
C PHE A 76 -1.66 -16.83 -16.18
N ARG A 77 -2.61 -16.75 -17.11
CA ARG A 77 -3.29 -17.92 -17.68
C ARG A 77 -2.43 -18.74 -18.62
N ASP A 78 -1.38 -18.15 -19.16
CA ASP A 78 -0.38 -18.72 -20.05
C ASP A 78 0.72 -19.49 -19.31
N ARG A 79 0.71 -19.44 -17.97
CA ARG A 79 1.75 -20.05 -17.14
C ARG A 79 1.32 -21.41 -16.58
N ASP A 80 2.27 -22.31 -16.52
CA ASP A 80 2.07 -23.65 -15.99
C ASP A 80 2.09 -23.70 -14.44
N GLU A 81 1.70 -24.84 -13.89
CA GLU A 81 1.67 -25.05 -12.45
C GLU A 81 3.07 -25.02 -11.80
N ALA A 82 4.14 -25.31 -12.54
CA ALA A 82 5.51 -25.22 -12.04
C ALA A 82 5.88 -23.75 -11.81
N TRP A 83 5.56 -22.88 -12.78
CA TRP A 83 5.75 -21.45 -12.66
C TRP A 83 4.92 -20.85 -11.52
N ILE A 84 3.63 -21.24 -11.37
CA ILE A 84 2.77 -20.78 -10.26
C ILE A 84 3.40 -21.10 -8.91
N ARG A 85 3.88 -22.34 -8.72
CA ARG A 85 4.53 -22.76 -7.48
C ARG A 85 5.85 -22.03 -7.24
N ALA A 86 6.65 -21.83 -8.28
CA ALA A 86 7.92 -21.10 -8.18
C ALA A 86 7.69 -19.63 -7.80
N THR A 87 6.73 -18.96 -8.45
CA THR A 87 6.35 -17.56 -8.18
C THR A 87 5.80 -17.39 -6.77
N ARG A 88 4.93 -18.29 -6.31
CA ARG A 88 4.45 -18.27 -4.92
C ARG A 88 5.61 -18.41 -3.91
N SER A 89 6.52 -19.33 -4.13
CA SER A 89 7.66 -19.53 -3.23
C SER A 89 8.61 -18.33 -3.24
N ALA A 90 8.80 -17.68 -4.40
CA ALA A 90 9.53 -16.42 -4.51
C ALA A 90 8.81 -15.28 -3.79
N PHE A 91 7.49 -15.19 -3.91
CA PHE A 91 6.67 -14.24 -3.16
C PHE A 91 6.88 -14.38 -1.65
N PHE A 92 6.85 -15.60 -1.08
CA PHE A 92 7.06 -15.76 0.36
C PHE A 92 8.45 -15.32 0.81
N ARG A 93 9.49 -15.54 -0.01
CA ARG A 93 10.85 -15.02 0.28
C ARG A 93 10.86 -13.51 0.32
N ASN A 94 10.31 -12.85 -0.72
CA ASN A 94 10.25 -11.39 -0.79
C ASN A 94 9.39 -10.78 0.32
N PHE A 95 8.24 -11.39 0.62
CA PHE A 95 7.34 -10.96 1.69
C PHE A 95 8.00 -11.05 3.08
N ALA A 96 8.73 -12.13 3.35
CA ALA A 96 9.46 -12.29 4.61
C ALA A 96 10.62 -11.29 4.71
N ASP A 97 11.36 -11.06 3.62
CA ASP A 97 12.42 -10.05 3.57
C ASP A 97 11.86 -8.65 3.88
N VAL A 98 10.82 -8.23 3.17
CA VAL A 98 10.17 -6.92 3.40
C VAL A 98 9.64 -6.80 4.84
N SER A 99 9.10 -7.89 5.40
CA SER A 99 8.59 -7.89 6.78
C SER A 99 9.70 -7.59 7.81
N VAL A 100 10.88 -8.19 7.66
CA VAL A 100 12.01 -7.93 8.57
C VAL A 100 12.67 -6.59 8.30
N GLU A 101 12.74 -6.16 7.05
CA GLU A 101 13.24 -4.84 6.63
C GLU A 101 12.41 -3.71 7.24
N ILE A 102 11.08 -3.85 7.28
CA ILE A 102 10.18 -2.89 7.93
C ILE A 102 10.53 -2.74 9.41
N VAL A 103 10.76 -3.85 10.12
CA VAL A 103 11.14 -3.81 11.54
C VAL A 103 12.54 -3.20 11.70
N LYS A 104 13.49 -3.56 10.84
CA LYS A 104 14.85 -3.03 10.81
C LYS A 104 14.87 -1.51 10.63
N ALA A 105 13.94 -0.94 9.86
CA ALA A 105 13.82 0.50 9.62
C ALA A 105 13.67 1.33 10.90
N MET A 106 13.32 0.72 12.03
CA MET A 106 13.26 1.40 13.33
C MET A 106 14.61 1.94 13.82
N THR A 107 15.72 1.31 13.43
CA THR A 107 17.08 1.68 13.87
C THR A 107 18.01 2.10 12.73
N MET A 108 17.59 1.93 11.47
CA MET A 108 18.36 2.40 10.32
C MET A 108 18.50 3.92 10.37
N ASP A 109 19.67 4.43 10.11
CA ASP A 109 19.89 5.87 9.95
C ASP A 109 19.47 6.36 8.56
N ALA A 110 19.56 7.66 8.34
CA ALA A 110 19.18 8.28 7.09
C ALA A 110 20.08 7.86 5.93
N GLU A 111 21.37 7.64 6.21
CA GLU A 111 22.37 7.27 5.21
C GLU A 111 22.15 5.83 4.73
N GLU A 112 21.86 4.91 5.64
CA GLU A 112 21.53 3.53 5.30
C GLU A 112 20.26 3.46 4.43
N ILE A 113 19.20 4.25 4.71
CA ILE A 113 18.01 4.33 3.86
C ILE A 113 18.38 4.88 2.47
N ARG A 114 19.20 5.94 2.40
CA ARG A 114 19.64 6.53 1.12
C ARG A 114 20.45 5.56 0.28
N HIS A 115 21.30 4.79 0.91
CA HIS A 115 22.11 3.76 0.24
C HIS A 115 21.26 2.62 -0.33
N ARG A 116 20.17 2.25 0.35
CA ARG A 116 19.33 1.10 -0.03
C ARG A 116 18.20 1.42 -0.98
N VAL A 117 17.75 2.68 -1.01
CA VAL A 117 16.65 3.12 -1.88
C VAL A 117 17.14 4.28 -2.74
N ALA A 118 17.24 4.06 -4.04
CA ALA A 118 17.59 5.08 -5.01
C ALA A 118 16.33 5.59 -5.74
N PHE A 119 16.23 6.92 -5.93
CA PHE A 119 15.20 7.53 -6.77
C PHE A 119 15.67 7.67 -8.21
N GLU A 120 14.76 7.50 -9.15
CA GLU A 120 14.96 7.68 -10.60
C GLU A 120 13.82 8.57 -11.13
N ASP A 121 14.14 9.43 -12.10
CA ASP A 121 13.19 10.28 -12.84
C ASP A 121 12.33 11.21 -11.93
N ASP A 122 12.90 11.68 -10.81
CA ASP A 122 12.19 12.52 -9.83
C ASP A 122 12.19 14.03 -10.18
N ALA A 123 12.82 14.43 -11.29
CA ALA A 123 12.98 15.83 -11.67
C ALA A 123 11.64 16.58 -11.81
N ALA A 124 10.65 15.98 -12.46
CA ALA A 124 9.32 16.61 -12.62
C ALA A 124 8.59 16.80 -11.28
N ALA A 125 8.71 15.83 -10.36
CA ALA A 125 8.15 15.93 -9.02
C ALA A 125 8.82 17.03 -8.20
N ARG A 126 10.16 17.14 -8.27
CA ARG A 126 10.93 18.21 -7.62
C ARG A 126 10.60 19.58 -8.21
N ALA A 127 10.49 19.68 -9.53
CA ALA A 127 10.12 20.95 -10.20
C ALA A 127 8.74 21.44 -9.75
N ALA A 128 7.74 20.55 -9.65
CA ALA A 128 6.41 20.90 -9.16
C ALA A 128 6.45 21.42 -7.72
N LEU A 129 7.17 20.71 -6.82
CA LEU A 129 7.34 21.12 -5.42
C LEU A 129 8.08 22.45 -5.29
N ALA A 130 9.16 22.66 -6.05
CA ALA A 130 9.92 23.91 -6.07
C ALA A 130 9.09 25.08 -6.59
N ALA A 131 8.16 24.85 -7.52
CA ALA A 131 7.18 25.84 -7.98
C ALA A 131 6.03 26.09 -6.98
N GLY A 132 6.10 25.56 -5.76
CA GLY A 132 5.08 25.74 -4.74
C GLY A 132 3.82 24.86 -4.93
N ARG A 133 3.83 23.91 -5.88
CA ARG A 133 2.71 23.01 -6.14
C ARG A 133 2.85 21.74 -5.30
N SER A 134 1.84 21.43 -4.48
CA SER A 134 1.74 20.12 -3.84
C SER A 134 1.55 19.01 -4.88
N ILE A 135 2.01 17.80 -4.59
CA ILE A 135 1.88 16.65 -5.48
C ILE A 135 1.19 15.48 -4.78
N VAL A 136 0.52 14.65 -5.55
CA VAL A 136 -0.01 13.36 -5.08
C VAL A 136 0.97 12.26 -5.47
N ILE A 137 1.35 11.46 -4.50
CA ILE A 137 2.15 10.26 -4.69
C ILE A 137 1.25 9.05 -4.48
N VAL A 138 1.09 8.23 -5.49
CA VAL A 138 0.40 6.94 -5.40
C VAL A 138 1.40 5.81 -5.59
N THR A 139 1.24 4.74 -4.83
CA THR A 139 2.05 3.53 -4.99
C THR A 139 1.21 2.28 -4.74
N SER A 140 1.79 1.13 -4.98
CA SER A 140 1.21 -0.19 -4.73
C SER A 140 1.99 -0.93 -3.66
N HIS A 141 1.41 -2.02 -3.14
CA HIS A 141 2.10 -2.92 -2.21
C HIS A 141 3.12 -3.80 -2.95
N ASN A 142 4.04 -3.15 -3.66
CA ASN A 142 5.17 -3.78 -4.34
C ASN A 142 6.45 -3.53 -3.56
N CYS A 143 7.32 -4.52 -3.45
CA CYS A 143 8.61 -4.40 -2.79
C CYS A 143 8.49 -3.80 -1.37
N ASN A 144 9.37 -2.87 -1.01
CA ASN A 144 9.37 -2.22 0.30
C ASN A 144 8.86 -0.77 0.23
N TRP A 145 7.55 -0.58 0.00
CA TRP A 145 6.89 0.74 -0.02
C TRP A 145 7.06 1.54 1.28
N GLU A 146 7.35 0.89 2.41
CA GLU A 146 7.63 1.58 3.67
C GLU A 146 8.97 2.31 3.62
N TRP A 147 10.03 1.68 3.06
CA TRP A 147 11.31 2.37 2.86
C TRP A 147 11.22 3.48 1.81
N ALA A 148 10.37 3.33 0.80
CA ALA A 148 10.11 4.41 -0.16
C ALA A 148 9.51 5.63 0.54
N LEU A 149 8.58 5.46 1.49
CA LEU A 149 8.02 6.55 2.30
C LEU A 149 9.10 7.24 3.14
N LEU A 150 10.00 6.47 3.79
CA LEU A 150 11.09 7.03 4.59
C LEU A 150 12.06 7.82 3.70
N LYS A 151 12.38 7.32 2.52
CA LYS A 151 13.24 8.00 1.54
C LYS A 151 12.61 9.31 1.04
N LEU A 152 11.29 9.36 0.79
CA LEU A 152 10.59 10.60 0.46
C LEU A 152 10.78 11.66 1.54
N CYS A 153 10.65 11.29 2.82
CA CYS A 153 10.85 12.20 3.94
C CYS A 153 12.27 12.76 4.01
N LEU A 154 13.26 11.94 3.64
CA LEU A 154 14.68 12.30 3.76
C LEU A 154 15.18 13.19 2.61
N ASP A 155 14.65 12.99 1.40
CA ASP A 155 15.33 13.51 0.21
C ASP A 155 14.53 14.52 -0.61
N MET A 156 13.22 14.65 -0.39
CA MET A 156 12.41 15.55 -1.21
C MET A 156 12.31 16.97 -0.66
N GLY A 157 12.76 17.21 0.58
CA GLY A 157 12.82 18.56 1.16
C GLY A 157 11.47 19.22 1.44
N HIS A 158 10.36 18.48 1.38
CA HIS A 158 9.01 18.99 1.57
C HIS A 158 8.21 18.11 2.53
N PRO A 159 7.17 18.63 3.20
CA PRO A 159 6.31 17.85 4.10
C PRO A 159 5.69 16.64 3.41
N VAL A 160 5.69 15.48 4.10
CA VAL A 160 5.08 14.25 3.65
C VAL A 160 3.84 13.96 4.48
N HIS A 161 2.68 13.93 3.84
CA HIS A 161 1.41 13.58 4.45
C HIS A 161 0.94 12.23 3.89
N ALA A 162 1.00 11.17 4.69
CA ALA A 162 0.70 9.83 4.23
C ALA A 162 -0.66 9.33 4.71
N ALA A 163 -1.45 8.79 3.79
CA ALA A 163 -2.71 8.14 4.10
C ALA A 163 -2.47 6.91 4.98
N TYR A 164 -3.21 6.79 6.05
CA TYR A 164 -3.05 5.74 7.01
C TYR A 164 -4.39 5.09 7.36
N LYS A 165 -4.40 3.76 7.34
CA LYS A 165 -5.51 2.95 7.84
C LYS A 165 -5.05 2.20 9.07
N PRO A 166 -5.67 2.45 10.26
CA PRO A 166 -5.27 1.81 11.49
C PRO A 166 -5.32 0.28 11.42
N LEU A 167 -4.31 -0.37 11.99
CA LEU A 167 -4.27 -1.82 12.14
C LEU A 167 -5.14 -2.27 13.32
N THR A 168 -5.63 -3.50 13.28
CA THR A 168 -6.48 -4.05 14.35
C THR A 168 -5.73 -4.22 15.68
N GLY A 169 -4.46 -4.61 15.63
CA GLY A 169 -3.61 -4.80 16.81
C GLY A 169 -2.98 -3.49 17.29
N ARG A 170 -3.22 -3.10 18.56
CA ARG A 170 -2.69 -1.83 19.14
C ARG A 170 -1.17 -1.72 19.06
N PHE A 171 -0.45 -2.81 19.36
CA PHE A 171 1.01 -2.83 19.31
C PHE A 171 1.54 -2.67 17.89
N GLY A 172 1.05 -3.48 16.94
CA GLY A 172 1.47 -3.39 15.54
C GLY A 172 1.15 -2.04 14.91
N ASP A 173 0.02 -1.46 15.27
CA ASP A 173 -0.40 -0.14 14.81
C ASP A 173 0.56 0.96 15.28
N ARG A 174 0.89 0.99 16.59
CA ARG A 174 1.87 1.93 17.14
C ARG A 174 3.26 1.73 16.57
N LEU A 175 3.65 0.47 16.34
CA LEU A 175 4.92 0.13 15.69
C LEU A 175 5.00 0.74 14.29
N MET A 176 3.98 0.52 13.46
CA MET A 176 3.94 1.07 12.10
C MET A 176 3.90 2.59 12.09
N LEU A 177 3.13 3.22 12.99
CA LEU A 177 3.14 4.68 13.15
C LEU A 177 4.53 5.19 13.52
N THR A 178 5.23 4.52 14.44
CA THR A 178 6.58 4.89 14.86
C THR A 178 7.57 4.81 13.70
N ILE A 179 7.53 3.73 12.93
CA ILE A 179 8.41 3.54 11.77
C ILE A 179 8.13 4.60 10.70
N ARG A 180 6.88 4.76 10.31
CA ARG A 180 6.47 5.66 9.21
C ARG A 180 6.72 7.13 9.50
N SER A 181 6.52 7.57 10.75
CA SER A 181 6.73 8.98 11.14
C SER A 181 8.18 9.31 11.54
N ARG A 182 9.08 8.34 11.48
CA ARG A 182 10.44 8.47 11.99
C ARG A 182 11.26 9.61 11.37
N PHE A 183 11.04 9.89 10.10
CA PHE A 183 11.70 10.98 9.38
C PHE A 183 10.74 12.12 9.01
N GLY A 184 9.66 12.30 9.78
CA GLY A 184 8.79 13.46 9.70
C GLY A 184 7.51 13.29 8.87
N ALA A 185 7.14 12.07 8.44
CA ALA A 185 5.84 11.89 7.80
C ALA A 185 4.68 12.11 8.80
N GLU A 186 3.73 12.95 8.41
CA GLU A 186 2.44 13.09 9.09
C GLU A 186 1.50 11.98 8.62
N MET A 187 1.10 11.11 9.54
CA MET A 187 0.18 10.00 9.26
C MET A 187 -1.27 10.48 9.41
N ILE A 188 -2.00 10.55 8.30
CA ILE A 188 -3.38 11.06 8.25
C ILE A 188 -4.34 9.90 8.04
N ALA A 189 -5.36 9.79 8.90
CA ALA A 189 -6.41 8.78 8.72
C ALA A 189 -7.05 8.91 7.34
N ALA A 190 -7.07 7.84 6.55
CA ALA A 190 -7.48 7.84 5.14
C ALA A 190 -8.86 8.47 4.91
N ARG A 191 -9.80 8.29 5.84
CA ARG A 191 -11.15 8.89 5.79
C ARG A 191 -11.16 10.40 5.97
N ARG A 192 -10.08 11.00 6.53
CA ARG A 192 -9.94 12.45 6.76
C ARG A 192 -9.03 13.12 5.74
N LEU A 193 -8.36 12.32 4.90
CA LEU A 193 -7.31 12.83 4.02
C LEU A 193 -7.81 13.92 3.09
N LEU A 194 -8.93 13.73 2.39
CA LEU A 194 -9.50 14.71 1.47
C LEU A 194 -9.80 16.05 2.19
N ILE A 195 -10.44 16.00 3.35
CA ILE A 195 -10.75 17.21 4.14
C ILE A 195 -9.45 17.89 4.62
N ARG A 196 -8.44 17.12 5.04
CA ARG A 196 -7.12 17.67 5.43
C ARG A 196 -6.41 18.29 4.24
N VAL A 197 -6.50 17.68 3.06
CA VAL A 197 -5.93 18.27 1.83
C VAL A 197 -6.57 19.61 1.52
N MET A 198 -7.90 19.71 1.52
CA MET A 198 -8.62 20.92 1.18
C MET A 198 -8.45 22.07 2.20
N ARG A 199 -8.27 21.74 3.48
CA ARG A 199 -8.11 22.73 4.56
C ARG A 199 -6.66 23.16 4.80
N TYR A 200 -5.72 22.52 4.17
CA TYR A 200 -4.31 22.84 4.37
C TYR A 200 -3.94 24.19 3.76
N ARG A 201 -3.15 24.98 4.48
CA ARG A 201 -2.69 26.32 4.10
C ARG A 201 -1.17 26.49 4.31
N GLY A 202 -0.44 25.38 4.41
CA GLY A 202 1.01 25.37 4.55
C GLY A 202 1.74 25.32 3.20
N PRO A 203 3.06 25.08 3.22
CA PRO A 203 3.89 25.02 2.02
C PRO A 203 3.52 23.81 1.14
N ALA A 204 4.07 23.80 -0.08
CA ALA A 204 3.95 22.63 -0.98
C ALA A 204 4.36 21.34 -0.27
N ARG A 205 3.65 20.25 -0.55
CA ARG A 205 3.81 18.97 0.15
C ARG A 205 3.54 17.77 -0.75
N MET A 206 3.95 16.61 -0.30
CA MET A 206 3.60 15.32 -0.90
C MET A 206 2.42 14.69 -0.15
N ILE A 207 1.42 14.22 -0.88
CA ILE A 207 0.25 13.51 -0.36
C ILE A 207 0.36 12.06 -0.81
N CYS A 208 0.80 11.17 0.10
CA CYS A 208 1.19 9.81 -0.23
C CYS A 208 0.11 8.79 0.08
N MET A 209 -0.17 7.88 -0.85
CA MET A 209 -1.17 6.81 -0.70
C MET A 209 -0.70 5.50 -1.32
N VAL A 210 -0.89 4.38 -0.60
CA VAL A 210 -0.82 3.05 -1.18
C VAL A 210 -2.26 2.65 -1.54
N ALA A 211 -2.59 2.61 -2.83
CA ALA A 211 -3.99 2.64 -3.28
C ALA A 211 -4.44 1.41 -4.09
N ASP A 212 -3.63 0.36 -4.18
CA ASP A 212 -3.90 -0.85 -4.95
C ASP A 212 -4.82 -1.88 -4.28
N GLN A 213 -5.22 -1.68 -3.03
CA GLN A 213 -6.14 -2.60 -2.34
C GLN A 213 -7.60 -2.36 -2.73
N ALA A 214 -8.42 -3.43 -2.62
CA ALA A 214 -9.84 -3.35 -2.90
C ALA A 214 -10.55 -2.33 -1.98
N PRO A 215 -11.47 -1.52 -2.51
CA PRO A 215 -12.26 -0.59 -1.70
C PRO A 215 -13.10 -1.34 -0.66
N THR A 216 -13.46 -0.65 0.42
CA THR A 216 -14.44 -1.17 1.38
C THR A 216 -15.85 -1.11 0.77
N SER A 217 -16.80 -1.88 1.32
CA SER A 217 -18.19 -1.89 0.84
C SER A 217 -18.87 -0.52 0.85
N ALA A 218 -18.38 0.42 1.67
CA ALA A 218 -18.90 1.79 1.76
C ALA A 218 -18.10 2.81 0.94
N GLY A 219 -17.00 2.40 0.29
CA GLY A 219 -16.12 3.32 -0.47
C GLY A 219 -16.64 3.58 -1.89
N VAL A 220 -16.45 4.82 -2.37
CA VAL A 220 -16.62 5.15 -3.79
C VAL A 220 -15.57 4.39 -4.59
N ARG A 221 -16.02 3.68 -5.62
CA ARG A 221 -15.20 2.76 -6.40
C ARG A 221 -15.39 3.00 -7.88
N TYR A 222 -14.33 2.67 -8.62
CA TYR A 222 -14.33 2.61 -10.05
C TYR A 222 -13.85 1.23 -10.49
N PHE A 223 -14.50 0.63 -11.48
CA PHE A 223 -14.09 -0.64 -12.03
C PHE A 223 -13.35 -0.43 -13.34
N THR A 224 -12.18 -1.04 -13.44
CA THR A 224 -11.38 -1.06 -14.67
C THR A 224 -10.68 -2.41 -14.83
N GLN A 225 -10.13 -2.67 -15.99
CA GLN A 225 -9.33 -3.86 -16.25
C GLN A 225 -7.98 -3.75 -15.51
N PHE A 226 -7.62 -4.79 -14.78
CA PHE A 226 -6.34 -4.94 -14.12
C PHE A 226 -5.94 -6.41 -14.07
N MET A 227 -4.79 -6.76 -14.62
CA MET A 227 -4.32 -8.13 -14.76
C MET A 227 -5.29 -9.03 -15.55
N GLY A 228 -6.03 -8.46 -16.52
CA GLY A 228 -7.04 -9.15 -17.31
C GLY A 228 -8.34 -9.49 -16.56
N LEU A 229 -8.60 -8.80 -15.44
CA LEU A 229 -9.78 -9.02 -14.60
C LEU A 229 -10.49 -7.68 -14.30
N ASP A 230 -11.83 -7.71 -14.30
CA ASP A 230 -12.64 -6.58 -13.86
C ASP A 230 -12.39 -6.29 -12.39
N THR A 231 -11.85 -5.11 -12.08
CA THR A 231 -11.25 -4.84 -10.79
C THR A 231 -11.72 -3.52 -10.20
N ALA A 232 -12.24 -3.58 -8.98
CA ALA A 232 -12.63 -2.38 -8.23
C ALA A 232 -11.41 -1.66 -7.66
N PHE A 233 -11.31 -0.36 -7.90
CA PHE A 233 -10.36 0.55 -7.28
C PHE A 233 -11.04 1.63 -6.46
N PHE A 234 -10.33 2.15 -5.46
CA PHE A 234 -10.80 3.28 -4.66
C PHE A 234 -10.52 4.61 -5.38
N MET A 235 -11.52 5.48 -5.45
CA MET A 235 -11.45 6.77 -6.17
C MET A 235 -10.72 7.88 -5.40
N GLY A 236 -10.21 7.61 -4.19
CA GLY A 236 -9.58 8.62 -3.35
C GLY A 236 -8.43 9.38 -4.00
N PRO A 237 -7.47 8.70 -4.66
CA PRO A 237 -6.38 9.40 -5.36
C PRO A 237 -6.87 10.42 -6.39
N GLU A 238 -7.83 10.03 -7.23
CA GLU A 238 -8.41 10.92 -8.24
C GLU A 238 -9.19 12.08 -7.61
N ALA A 239 -9.99 11.81 -6.59
CA ALA A 239 -10.74 12.84 -5.89
C ALA A 239 -9.81 13.90 -5.26
N ILE A 240 -8.67 13.48 -4.69
CA ILE A 240 -7.68 14.38 -4.10
C ILE A 240 -6.96 15.17 -5.19
N ALA A 241 -6.54 14.53 -6.27
CA ALA A 241 -5.86 15.19 -7.38
C ALA A 241 -6.73 16.27 -8.01
N LYS A 242 -8.00 15.95 -8.33
CA LYS A 242 -8.97 16.89 -8.89
C LYS A 242 -9.29 18.05 -7.94
N ALA A 243 -9.50 17.76 -6.65
CA ALA A 243 -9.85 18.80 -5.67
C ALA A 243 -8.79 19.90 -5.50
N GLY A 244 -7.54 19.61 -5.83
CA GLY A 244 -6.42 20.53 -5.69
C GLY A 244 -5.70 20.85 -7.00
N ASN A 245 -6.16 20.38 -8.14
CA ASN A 245 -5.45 20.42 -9.43
C ASN A 245 -3.99 19.97 -9.29
N LEU A 246 -3.79 18.82 -8.61
CA LEU A 246 -2.47 18.34 -8.21
C LEU A 246 -1.88 17.37 -9.25
N PRO A 247 -0.62 17.54 -9.63
CA PRO A 247 0.08 16.51 -10.41
C PRO A 247 0.20 15.22 -9.61
N VAL A 248 0.10 14.09 -10.30
CA VAL A 248 0.12 12.75 -9.69
C VAL A 248 1.27 11.94 -10.24
N PHE A 249 2.05 11.37 -9.33
CA PHE A 249 3.16 10.48 -9.64
C PHE A 249 2.90 9.10 -9.04
N TYR A 250 3.07 8.07 -9.87
CA TYR A 250 3.15 6.70 -9.41
C TYR A 250 4.60 6.35 -9.06
N LEU A 251 4.83 5.78 -7.90
CA LEU A 251 6.14 5.25 -7.53
C LEU A 251 6.25 3.78 -7.94
N ALA A 252 6.92 3.55 -9.04
CA ALA A 252 7.24 2.21 -9.53
C ALA A 252 8.49 1.69 -8.81
N MET A 253 8.28 0.87 -7.78
CA MET A 253 9.39 0.33 -6.99
C MET A 253 9.83 -1.05 -7.52
N ARG A 254 11.14 -1.23 -7.71
CA ARG A 254 11.77 -2.47 -8.16
C ARG A 254 12.88 -2.88 -7.21
N ARG A 255 12.96 -4.17 -6.93
CA ARG A 255 14.05 -4.76 -6.16
C ARG A 255 15.24 -5.00 -7.10
N THR A 256 16.40 -4.41 -6.84
CA THR A 256 17.64 -4.64 -7.59
C THR A 256 18.44 -5.81 -7.03
N SER A 257 18.49 -5.90 -5.69
CA SER A 257 19.05 -7.01 -4.95
C SER A 257 18.37 -7.10 -3.58
N ARG A 258 18.71 -8.09 -2.76
CA ARG A 258 18.14 -8.24 -1.42
C ARG A 258 18.46 -7.01 -0.58
N GLY A 259 17.41 -6.27 -0.14
CA GLY A 259 17.53 -5.03 0.64
C GLY A 259 18.00 -3.81 -0.14
N HIS A 260 17.93 -3.83 -1.49
CA HIS A 260 18.21 -2.68 -2.33
C HIS A 260 17.11 -2.50 -3.36
N TYR A 261 16.70 -1.25 -3.56
CA TYR A 261 15.54 -0.90 -4.36
C TYR A 261 15.79 0.36 -5.19
N ARG A 262 15.15 0.41 -6.35
CA ARG A 262 15.01 1.61 -7.17
C ARG A 262 13.55 2.00 -7.23
N VAL A 263 13.28 3.29 -7.16
CA VAL A 263 11.94 3.87 -7.18
C VAL A 263 11.90 4.90 -8.29
N GLN A 264 11.19 4.57 -9.35
CA GLN A 264 10.98 5.47 -10.49
C GLN A 264 9.73 6.31 -10.27
N PHE A 265 9.81 7.62 -10.53
CA PHE A 265 8.67 8.52 -10.52
C PHE A 265 8.03 8.55 -11.91
N VAL A 266 6.85 7.98 -12.04
CA VAL A 266 6.08 7.98 -13.30
C VAL A 266 4.94 8.99 -13.16
N GLN A 267 5.01 10.10 -13.90
CA GLN A 267 3.92 11.09 -13.87
C GLN A 267 2.71 10.53 -14.62
N ILE A 268 1.60 10.35 -13.93
CA ILE A 268 0.34 9.82 -14.48
C ILE A 268 -0.74 10.89 -14.65
N ALA A 269 -0.53 12.10 -14.10
CA ALA A 269 -1.33 13.29 -14.39
C ALA A 269 -0.54 14.56 -14.10
N THR A 270 -0.77 15.63 -14.88
CA THR A 270 -0.12 16.94 -14.71
C THR A 270 -0.86 17.83 -13.70
N GLY A 271 -2.11 17.49 -13.37
CA GLY A 271 -3.00 18.25 -12.49
C GLY A 271 -3.85 19.29 -13.25
N ASP A 272 -3.42 19.73 -14.42
CA ASP A 272 -4.14 20.71 -15.24
C ASP A 272 -5.06 20.06 -16.29
N GLU A 273 -5.01 18.73 -16.36
CA GLU A 273 -5.77 17.94 -17.33
C GLU A 273 -7.25 17.88 -16.95
N ASP A 274 -8.11 18.16 -17.93
CA ASP A 274 -9.51 17.76 -17.82
C ASP A 274 -9.67 16.34 -18.34
N PHE A 275 -9.96 15.39 -17.44
CA PHE A 275 -10.17 14.00 -17.79
C PHE A 275 -11.47 13.44 -17.18
N ARG A 276 -12.09 12.50 -17.87
CA ARG A 276 -13.31 11.84 -17.39
C ARG A 276 -13.07 11.13 -16.04
N PRO A 277 -14.12 10.96 -15.22
CA PRO A 277 -14.01 10.19 -13.99
C PRO A 277 -13.46 8.78 -14.25
N GLY A 278 -12.46 8.37 -13.47
CA GLY A 278 -11.80 7.07 -13.58
C GLY A 278 -10.51 7.05 -14.41
N THR A 279 -10.23 8.07 -15.23
CA THR A 279 -9.03 8.11 -16.09
C THR A 279 -7.72 7.98 -15.27
N LEU A 280 -7.62 8.69 -14.15
CA LEU A 280 -6.44 8.57 -13.29
C LEU A 280 -6.30 7.15 -12.70
N ILE A 281 -7.42 6.54 -12.35
CA ILE A 281 -7.43 5.16 -11.82
C ILE A 281 -7.02 4.16 -12.89
N GLU A 282 -7.44 4.35 -14.14
CA GLU A 282 -7.01 3.51 -15.27
C GLU A 282 -5.50 3.61 -15.52
N ARG A 283 -4.95 4.82 -15.55
CA ARG A 283 -3.50 5.06 -15.66
C ARG A 283 -2.73 4.42 -14.50
N PHE A 284 -3.24 4.59 -13.28
CA PHE A 284 -2.65 3.97 -12.08
C PHE A 284 -2.68 2.44 -12.14
N ALA A 285 -3.80 1.86 -12.56
CA ALA A 285 -3.93 0.42 -12.72
C ALA A 285 -2.97 -0.14 -13.77
N ALA A 286 -2.79 0.56 -14.90
CA ALA A 286 -1.85 0.18 -15.95
C ALA A 286 -0.39 0.16 -15.45
N GLU A 287 0.02 1.16 -14.67
CA GLU A 287 1.37 1.21 -14.12
C GLU A 287 1.63 0.11 -13.07
N ILE A 288 0.64 -0.19 -12.20
CA ILE A 288 0.75 -1.33 -11.28
C ILE A 288 0.84 -2.64 -12.06
N GLU A 289 0.02 -2.82 -13.09
CA GLU A 289 0.03 -4.03 -13.91
C GLU A 289 1.40 -4.25 -14.56
N LYS A 290 1.97 -3.20 -15.14
CA LYS A 290 3.31 -3.22 -15.75
C LYS A 290 4.37 -3.74 -14.76
N VAL A 291 4.49 -3.12 -13.59
CA VAL A 291 5.46 -3.53 -12.57
C VAL A 291 5.20 -4.94 -12.04
N THR A 292 3.91 -5.31 -11.87
CA THR A 292 3.53 -6.64 -11.39
C THR A 292 3.83 -7.73 -12.42
N ARG A 293 3.65 -7.48 -13.72
CA ARG A 293 4.00 -8.43 -14.78
C ARG A 293 5.50 -8.59 -14.97
N GLU A 294 6.28 -7.51 -14.80
CA GLU A 294 7.74 -7.56 -14.86
C GLU A 294 8.32 -8.42 -13.74
N ARG A 295 7.79 -8.29 -12.52
CA ARG A 295 8.29 -9.01 -11.33
C ARG A 295 7.15 -9.50 -10.43
N PRO A 296 6.44 -10.55 -10.85
CA PRO A 296 5.26 -11.05 -10.13
C PRO A 296 5.48 -11.33 -8.64
N PRO A 297 6.64 -11.89 -8.19
CA PRO A 297 6.86 -12.17 -6.77
C PRO A 297 6.92 -10.95 -5.85
N ASP A 298 7.03 -9.74 -6.40
CA ASP A 298 7.24 -8.53 -5.59
C ASP A 298 5.92 -7.87 -5.15
N TRP A 299 4.75 -8.26 -5.73
CA TRP A 299 3.44 -7.72 -5.36
C TRP A 299 2.78 -8.52 -4.22
N LEU A 300 1.87 -7.88 -3.46
CA LEU A 300 1.26 -8.44 -2.23
C LEU A 300 0.14 -9.46 -2.51
N TRP A 301 0.49 -10.64 -3.01
CA TRP A 301 -0.45 -11.71 -3.41
C TRP A 301 -1.24 -12.33 -2.25
N ASN A 302 -0.82 -12.23 -1.01
CA ASN A 302 -1.54 -12.77 0.14
C ASN A 302 -2.76 -11.93 0.55
N TYR A 303 -2.97 -10.76 -0.07
CA TYR A 303 -4.18 -9.96 0.05
C TYR A 303 -5.21 -10.39 -1.00
N ARG A 304 -6.48 -10.57 -0.60
CA ARG A 304 -7.58 -10.85 -1.55
C ARG A 304 -7.89 -9.59 -2.34
N ARG A 305 -7.27 -9.42 -3.51
CA ARG A 305 -7.44 -8.22 -4.32
C ARG A 305 -8.83 -8.16 -4.95
N TRP A 306 -9.31 -9.26 -5.48
CA TRP A 306 -10.58 -9.36 -6.21
C TRP A 306 -11.75 -9.81 -5.33
N LYS A 307 -11.81 -9.35 -4.09
CA LYS A 307 -12.93 -9.63 -3.18
C LYS A 307 -14.18 -8.79 -3.44
N VAL A 308 -14.06 -7.69 -4.18
CA VAL A 308 -15.19 -6.87 -4.63
C VAL A 308 -15.32 -7.09 -6.13
N GLN A 309 -16.45 -7.62 -6.55
CA GLN A 309 -16.76 -7.95 -7.95
C GLN A 309 -18.12 -7.37 -8.33
N ARG A 310 -18.44 -7.33 -9.61
CA ARG A 310 -19.79 -7.04 -10.12
C ARG A 310 -20.55 -8.34 -10.34
N ASP A 311 -21.84 -8.33 -10.01
CA ASP A 311 -22.77 -9.39 -10.41
C ASP A 311 -23.14 -9.26 -11.92
N LYS A 312 -24.03 -10.12 -12.42
CA LYS A 312 -24.50 -10.10 -13.80
C LYS A 312 -25.26 -8.81 -14.15
N GLU A 313 -25.86 -8.18 -13.17
CA GLU A 313 -26.57 -6.91 -13.26
C GLU A 313 -25.63 -5.69 -13.13
N GLY A 314 -24.33 -5.93 -12.93
CA GLY A 314 -23.31 -4.87 -12.78
C GLY A 314 -23.20 -4.31 -11.36
N ASN A 315 -23.94 -4.83 -10.38
CA ASN A 315 -23.89 -4.32 -9.00
C ASN A 315 -22.67 -4.85 -8.26
N PRO A 316 -21.98 -4.01 -7.50
CA PRO A 316 -20.82 -4.42 -6.74
C PRO A 316 -21.21 -5.23 -5.50
N HIS A 317 -20.60 -6.38 -5.31
CA HIS A 317 -20.77 -7.21 -4.11
C HIS A 317 -19.44 -7.73 -3.58
N VAL A 318 -19.42 -8.14 -2.30
CA VAL A 318 -18.22 -8.69 -1.65
C VAL A 318 -18.31 -10.20 -1.63
N ILE A 319 -17.36 -10.87 -2.28
CA ILE A 319 -17.27 -12.32 -2.29
C ILE A 319 -16.65 -12.81 -0.99
N LYS A 320 -17.35 -13.71 -0.31
CA LYS A 320 -16.85 -14.38 0.91
C LYS A 320 -15.97 -15.59 0.56
N SER A 321 -16.27 -16.30 -0.52
CA SER A 321 -15.45 -17.40 -1.05
C SER A 321 -14.32 -16.87 -1.93
N GLY A 322 -13.21 -17.61 -2.03
CA GLY A 322 -12.05 -17.20 -2.84
C GLY A 322 -12.22 -17.30 -4.35
N VAL A 323 -13.44 -17.47 -4.88
CA VAL A 323 -13.69 -17.62 -6.31
C VAL A 323 -13.59 -16.26 -7.00
N ILE A 324 -12.71 -16.12 -7.98
CA ILE A 324 -12.66 -14.97 -8.88
C ILE A 324 -13.64 -15.27 -10.03
N ILE A 325 -14.77 -14.55 -10.07
CA ILE A 325 -15.71 -14.64 -11.18
C ILE A 325 -15.06 -13.94 -12.36
N ARG A 326 -14.97 -14.64 -13.47
CA ARG A 326 -14.50 -14.09 -14.74
C ARG A 326 -15.70 -13.57 -15.50
N PRO A 327 -15.62 -12.44 -16.18
CA PRO A 327 -16.53 -12.19 -17.28
C PRO A 327 -16.24 -13.23 -18.36
N ASP A 328 -17.25 -13.90 -18.83
CA ASP A 328 -17.19 -14.82 -19.97
C ASP A 328 -16.79 -14.06 -21.24
#